data_6e6f5cab185f401359ff8dd06cc2526b
#
_entry.id   6e6f5cab185f401359ff8dd06cc2526b
#
_cell.length_a   1.000
_cell.length_b   1.000
_cell.length_c   1.000
_cell.angle_alpha   90.00
_cell.angle_beta   90.00
_cell.angle_gamma   90.00
#
_symmetry.space_group_name_H-M   'P 1'
#
loop_
_entity.id
_entity.type
_entity.pdbx_description
1 polymer ?
#
loop_
_entity_poly.entity_id
_entity_poly.type
_entity_poly.pdbx_seq_one_letter_code
_entity_poly.pdbx_strand_id
1 'polypeptide(L)'
;AQKRVQLMMQYIHENYNHNLSLEEIASHIGISKSTALNLFHRFLHTTPVNYLIGYRLQAASWLLKNTNKKVKTIAYESGFHNVDYFCRLFKKRYHSEYRCTCLKLLSADPSLRTHK
;
A
#
# COMPACT_ATOMS: atom_id res chain seq x y z
N ALA A 1 2.38 12.64 21.71
CA ALA A 1 2.46 12.84 20.26
C ALA A 1 2.86 11.53 19.55
N GLN A 2 3.90 10.86 20.07
CA GLN A 2 4.34 9.59 19.49
C GLN A 2 3.26 8.51 19.57
N LYS A 3 2.49 8.50 20.64
CA LYS A 3 1.39 7.56 20.80
C LYS A 3 0.32 7.73 19.73
N ARG A 4 0.03 8.98 19.35
CA ARG A 4 -0.94 9.25 18.28
C ARG A 4 -0.48 8.70 16.95
N VAL A 5 0.81 8.81 16.64
CA VAL A 5 1.38 8.23 15.42
C VAL A 5 1.23 6.72 15.44
N GLN A 6 1.52 6.08 16.56
CA GLN A 6 1.38 4.63 16.71
C GLN A 6 -0.07 4.19 16.51
N LEU A 7 -1.03 4.95 17.03
CA LEU A 7 -2.44 4.64 16.87
C LEU A 7 -2.87 4.76 15.40
N MET A 8 -2.36 5.76 14.71
CA MET A 8 -2.64 5.91 13.28
C MET A 8 -2.05 4.76 12.47
N MET A 9 -0.82 4.37 12.77
CA MET A 9 -0.17 3.24 12.11
C MET A 9 -0.96 1.95 12.34
N GLN A 10 -1.38 1.72 13.57
CA GLN A 10 -2.17 0.54 13.90
C GLN A 10 -3.49 0.52 13.14
N TYR A 11 -4.17 1.64 13.06
CA TYR A 11 -5.42 1.74 12.33
C TYR A 11 -5.22 1.44 10.84
N ILE A 12 -4.13 1.93 10.26
CA ILE A 12 -3.78 1.65 8.89
C ILE A 12 -3.50 0.16 8.70
N HIS A 13 -2.75 -0.46 9.61
CA HIS A 13 -2.41 -1.88 9.52
C HIS A 13 -3.66 -2.77 9.60
N GLU A 14 -4.64 -2.36 10.38
CA GLU A 14 -5.87 -3.14 10.56
C GLU A 14 -6.87 -2.96 9.42
N ASN A 15 -6.74 -1.87 8.66
CA ASN A 15 -7.73 -1.51 7.64
C ASN A 15 -7.14 -1.23 6.27
N TYR A 16 -5.92 -1.65 6.02
CA TYR A 16 -5.21 -1.29 4.78
C TYR A 16 -5.92 -1.80 3.52
N ASN A 17 -6.67 -2.88 3.60
CA ASN A 17 -7.36 -3.46 2.46
C ASN A 17 -8.75 -2.85 2.22
N HIS A 18 -9.12 -1.86 3.02
CA HIS A 18 -10.35 -1.09 2.84
C HIS A 18 -10.02 0.29 2.27
N ASN A 19 -11.05 0.99 1.81
CA ASN A 19 -10.89 2.39 1.42
C ASN A 19 -10.63 3.22 2.67
N LEU A 20 -9.44 3.77 2.75
CA LEU A 20 -9.06 4.64 3.85
C LEU A 20 -8.75 6.04 3.32
N SER A 21 -9.30 7.05 3.97
CA SER A 21 -8.96 8.44 3.69
C SER A 21 -8.17 9.01 4.87
N LEU A 22 -7.45 10.09 4.61
CA LEU A 22 -6.76 10.82 5.67
C LEU A 22 -7.73 11.25 6.75
N GLU A 23 -8.93 11.66 6.34
CA GLU A 23 -9.97 12.09 7.27
C GLU A 23 -10.39 10.99 8.23
N GLU A 24 -10.56 9.78 7.70
CA GLU A 24 -10.93 8.63 8.54
C GLU A 24 -9.84 8.30 9.53
N ILE A 25 -8.58 8.30 9.08
CA ILE A 25 -7.44 8.01 9.94
C ILE A 25 -7.36 9.03 11.07
N ALA A 26 -7.48 10.31 10.74
CA ALA A 26 -7.43 11.38 11.73
C ALA A 26 -8.62 11.32 12.70
N SER A 27 -9.82 11.09 12.18
CA SER A 27 -11.05 11.02 12.99
C SER A 27 -11.00 9.88 13.99
N HIS A 28 -10.38 8.78 13.62
CA HIS A 28 -10.31 7.61 14.49
C HIS A 28 -9.65 7.92 15.83
N ILE A 29 -8.69 8.82 15.84
CA ILE A 29 -8.01 9.22 17.08
C ILE A 29 -8.35 10.63 17.52
N GLY A 30 -9.36 11.25 16.90
CA GLY A 30 -9.90 12.54 17.33
C GLY A 30 -9.01 13.74 17.07
N ILE A 31 -8.26 13.74 15.95
CA ILE A 31 -7.44 14.87 15.55
C ILE A 31 -7.82 15.34 14.15
N SER A 32 -7.36 16.55 13.81
CA SER A 32 -7.60 17.11 12.49
C SER A 32 -6.65 16.50 11.45
N LYS A 33 -7.00 16.66 10.17
CA LYS A 33 -6.12 16.23 9.08
C LYS A 33 -4.75 16.90 9.15
N SER A 34 -4.73 18.18 9.43
CA SER A 34 -3.48 18.94 9.53
C SER A 34 -2.57 18.37 10.61
N THR A 35 -3.16 18.06 11.77
CA THR A 35 -2.41 17.48 12.88
C THR A 35 -1.87 16.10 12.49
N ALA A 36 -2.70 15.29 11.82
CA ALA A 36 -2.27 13.96 11.37
C ALA A 36 -1.08 14.04 10.41
N LEU A 37 -1.15 14.95 9.44
CA LEU A 37 -0.06 15.16 8.48
C LEU A 37 1.21 15.62 9.19
N ASN A 38 1.09 16.57 10.10
CA ASN A 38 2.25 17.09 10.82
C ASN A 38 2.92 16.02 11.67
N LEU A 39 2.14 15.21 12.36
CA LEU A 39 2.67 14.14 13.21
C LEU A 39 3.37 13.07 12.38
N PHE A 40 2.76 12.64 11.28
CA PHE A 40 3.38 11.65 10.41
C PHE A 40 4.68 12.17 9.82
N HIS A 41 4.65 13.40 9.31
CA HIS A 41 5.87 13.99 8.75
C HIS A 41 6.98 14.12 9.78
N ARG A 42 6.62 14.55 10.99
CA ARG A 42 7.58 14.76 12.05
C ARG A 42 8.27 13.47 12.51
N PHE A 43 7.50 12.40 12.69
CA PHE A 43 8.02 11.17 13.25
C PHE A 43 8.41 10.12 12.22
N LEU A 44 7.78 10.11 11.04
CA LEU A 44 8.01 9.10 10.03
C LEU A 44 8.52 9.66 8.70
N HIS A 45 8.57 10.99 8.58
CA HIS A 45 9.06 11.68 7.37
C HIS A 45 8.26 11.29 6.11
N THR A 46 6.99 10.98 6.29
CA THR A 46 6.09 10.62 5.20
C THR A 46 4.67 11.05 5.55
N THR A 47 3.72 10.84 4.64
CA THR A 47 2.31 11.12 4.89
C THR A 47 1.59 9.83 5.24
N PRO A 48 0.42 9.93 5.92
CA PRO A 48 -0.38 8.73 6.18
C PRO A 48 -0.77 7.99 4.90
N VAL A 49 -1.07 8.71 3.82
CA VAL A 49 -1.44 8.08 2.54
C VAL A 49 -0.27 7.33 1.94
N ASN A 50 0.92 7.93 1.92
CA ASN A 50 2.11 7.27 1.42
C ASN A 50 2.48 6.06 2.28
N TYR A 51 2.31 6.18 3.59
CA TYR A 51 2.53 5.06 4.49
C TYR A 51 1.57 3.91 4.19
N LEU A 52 0.30 4.22 3.96
CA LEU A 52 -0.72 3.24 3.61
C LEU A 52 -0.37 2.52 2.30
N ILE A 53 0.03 3.27 1.28
CA ILE A 53 0.42 2.69 -0.01
C ILE A 53 1.62 1.75 0.16
N GLY A 54 2.62 2.18 0.93
CA GLY A 54 3.78 1.35 1.21
C GLY A 54 3.41 0.06 1.92
N TYR A 55 2.51 0.13 2.88
CA TYR A 55 2.05 -1.04 3.61
C TYR A 55 1.28 -2.00 2.69
N ARG A 56 0.44 -1.47 1.81
CA ARG A 56 -0.30 -2.27 0.83
C ARG A 56 0.66 -2.99 -0.11
N LEU A 57 1.69 -2.31 -0.57
CA LEU A 57 2.70 -2.91 -1.46
C LEU A 57 3.47 -4.01 -0.74
N GLN A 58 3.77 -3.81 0.53
CA GLN A 58 4.45 -4.81 1.34
C GLN A 58 3.59 -6.07 1.50
N ALA A 59 2.30 -5.90 1.75
CA ALA A 59 1.37 -7.01 1.85
C ALA A 59 1.29 -7.76 0.51
N ALA A 60 1.24 -7.04 -0.59
CA ALA A 60 1.22 -7.65 -1.92
C ALA A 60 2.50 -8.43 -2.19
N SER A 61 3.65 -7.89 -1.78
CA SER A 61 4.94 -8.57 -1.92
C SER A 61 4.92 -9.91 -1.22
N TRP A 62 4.36 -9.95 -0.02
CA TRP A 62 4.24 -11.20 0.73
C TRP A 62 3.38 -12.22 -0.01
N LEU A 63 2.23 -11.76 -0.55
CA LEU A 63 1.33 -12.63 -1.30
C LEU A 63 1.99 -13.19 -2.57
N LEU A 64 2.77 -12.36 -3.25
CA LEU A 64 3.49 -12.80 -4.45
C LEU A 64 4.50 -13.89 -4.15
N LYS A 65 5.18 -13.80 -3.02
CA LYS A 65 6.22 -14.76 -2.64
C LYS A 65 5.63 -16.05 -2.07
N ASN A 66 4.49 -15.97 -1.41
CA ASN A 66 3.98 -17.07 -0.61
C ASN A 66 2.69 -17.71 -1.13
N THR A 67 2.13 -17.19 -2.23
CA THR A 67 0.92 -17.75 -2.82
C THR A 67 1.05 -17.83 -4.33
N ASN A 68 0.13 -18.57 -4.95
CA ASN A 68 0.04 -18.67 -6.40
C ASN A 68 -1.13 -17.86 -6.95
N LYS A 69 -1.63 -16.91 -6.17
CA LYS A 69 -2.75 -16.08 -6.58
C LYS A 69 -2.40 -15.22 -7.78
N LYS A 70 -3.40 -14.91 -8.58
CA LYS A 70 -3.23 -14.03 -9.74
C LYS A 70 -2.90 -12.61 -9.30
N VAL A 71 -2.17 -11.89 -10.14
CA VAL A 71 -1.79 -10.50 -9.85
C VAL A 71 -3.01 -9.64 -9.55
N LYS A 72 -4.06 -9.81 -10.32
CA LYS A 72 -5.31 -9.06 -10.12
C LYS A 72 -5.89 -9.31 -8.73
N THR A 73 -5.90 -10.56 -8.30
CA THR A 73 -6.40 -10.94 -6.98
C THR A 73 -5.51 -10.34 -5.89
N ILE A 74 -4.19 -10.42 -6.06
CA ILE A 74 -3.24 -9.88 -5.10
C ILE A 74 -3.41 -8.38 -4.95
N ALA A 75 -3.54 -7.67 -6.05
CA ALA A 75 -3.75 -6.22 -6.03
C ALA A 75 -5.01 -5.87 -5.25
N TYR A 76 -6.10 -6.57 -5.54
CA TYR A 76 -7.38 -6.32 -4.91
C TYR A 76 -7.34 -6.62 -3.40
N GLU A 77 -6.77 -7.76 -3.02
CA GLU A 77 -6.68 -8.16 -1.62
C GLU A 77 -5.77 -7.24 -0.82
N SER A 78 -4.83 -6.60 -1.49
CA SER A 78 -3.91 -5.65 -0.84
C SER A 78 -4.49 -4.23 -0.77
N GLY A 79 -5.71 -4.03 -1.26
CA GLY A 79 -6.38 -2.75 -1.16
C GLY A 79 -6.30 -1.87 -2.39
N PHE A 80 -5.77 -2.37 -3.48
CA PHE A 80 -5.71 -1.62 -4.74
C PHE A 80 -6.92 -1.94 -5.61
N HIS A 81 -7.53 -0.91 -6.16
CA HIS A 81 -8.69 -1.08 -7.03
C HIS A 81 -8.35 -1.08 -8.51
N ASN A 82 -7.11 -0.74 -8.83
CA ASN A 82 -6.63 -0.65 -10.20
C ASN A 82 -5.33 -1.44 -10.33
N VAL A 83 -5.35 -2.49 -11.14
CA VAL A 83 -4.19 -3.37 -11.30
C VAL A 83 -3.02 -2.64 -11.97
N ASP A 84 -3.31 -1.81 -12.97
CA ASP A 84 -2.26 -1.05 -13.66
C ASP A 84 -1.55 -0.09 -12.71
N TYR A 85 -2.31 0.59 -11.88
CA TYR A 85 -1.75 1.50 -10.87
C TYR A 85 -0.90 0.72 -9.88
N PHE A 86 -1.42 -0.42 -9.40
CA PHE A 86 -0.66 -1.31 -8.52
C PHE A 86 0.66 -1.72 -9.13
N CYS A 87 0.64 -2.18 -10.38
CA CYS A 87 1.86 -2.65 -11.04
C CYS A 87 2.89 -1.54 -11.20
N ARG A 88 2.44 -0.33 -11.51
CA ARG A 88 3.35 0.81 -11.64
C ARG A 88 4.00 1.16 -10.31
N LEU A 89 3.21 1.19 -9.23
CA LEU A 89 3.73 1.49 -7.90
C LEU A 89 4.66 0.39 -7.41
N PHE A 90 4.28 -0.86 -7.61
CA PHE A 90 5.08 -2.00 -7.20
C PHE A 90 6.43 -2.00 -7.92
N LYS A 91 6.41 -1.80 -9.21
CA LYS A 91 7.62 -1.75 -10.02
C LYS A 91 8.53 -0.60 -9.58
N LYS A 92 7.94 0.56 -9.30
CA LYS A 92 8.69 1.73 -8.87
C LYS A 92 9.37 1.50 -7.53
N ARG A 93 8.68 0.85 -6.59
CA ARG A 93 9.20 0.65 -5.25
C ARG A 93 10.23 -0.49 -5.18
N TYR A 94 10.01 -1.56 -5.92
CA TYR A 94 10.81 -2.78 -5.79
C TYR A 94 11.64 -3.12 -7.02
N HIS A 95 11.72 -2.24 -8.00
CA HIS A 95 12.34 -2.62 -9.27
C HIS A 95 13.79 -3.08 -9.13
N SER A 96 14.54 -2.56 -8.17
CA SER A 96 15.93 -2.96 -7.97
C SER A 96 16.08 -4.29 -7.25
N GLU A 97 15.17 -4.58 -6.31
CA GLU A 97 15.22 -5.79 -5.48
C GLU A 97 14.33 -6.91 -6.01
N TYR A 98 13.21 -6.53 -6.63
CA TYR A 98 12.18 -7.49 -7.03
C TYR A 98 11.90 -7.45 -8.52
N ARG A 99 12.91 -7.18 -9.30
CA ARG A 99 12.79 -7.12 -10.75
C ARG A 99 12.21 -8.42 -11.32
N CYS A 100 12.72 -9.55 -10.85
CA CYS A 100 12.22 -10.86 -11.27
C CYS A 100 10.77 -11.06 -10.87
N THR A 101 10.38 -10.53 -9.72
CA THR A 101 8.99 -10.60 -9.24
C THR A 101 8.07 -9.79 -10.15
N CYS A 102 8.52 -8.62 -10.59
CA CYS A 102 7.74 -7.81 -11.52
C CYS A 102 7.53 -8.53 -12.86
N LEU A 103 8.57 -9.19 -13.36
CA LEU A 103 8.46 -9.99 -14.58
C LEU A 103 7.51 -11.17 -14.38
N LYS A 104 7.58 -11.80 -13.21
CA LYS A 104 6.68 -12.89 -12.84
C LYS A 104 5.23 -12.41 -12.80
N LEU A 105 5.01 -11.20 -12.30
CA LEU A 105 3.68 -10.58 -12.27
C LEU A 105 3.12 -10.47 -13.70
N LEU A 106 3.92 -9.92 -14.60
CA LEU A 106 3.52 -9.71 -15.98
C LEU A 106 3.28 -11.04 -16.70
N SER A 107 4.04 -12.08 -16.39
CA SER A 107 3.88 -13.37 -17.02
C SER A 107 2.73 -14.19 -16.44
N ALA A 108 2.38 -13.94 -15.17
CA ALA A 108 1.31 -14.68 -14.51
C ALA A 108 -0.09 -14.20 -14.89
N ASP A 109 -0.22 -12.96 -15.36
CA ASP A 109 -1.51 -12.39 -15.72
C ASP A 109 -1.49 -11.92 -17.18
N PRO A 110 -2.17 -12.68 -18.08
CA PRO A 110 -2.19 -12.31 -19.49
C PRO A 110 -2.74 -10.92 -19.78
N SER A 111 -3.64 -10.42 -18.94
CA SER A 111 -4.22 -9.10 -19.15
C SER A 111 -3.18 -7.98 -19.01
N LEU A 112 -2.13 -8.20 -18.25
CA LEU A 112 -1.06 -7.23 -18.10
C LEU A 112 -0.12 -7.20 -19.30
N ARG A 113 -0.04 -8.29 -20.04
CA ARG A 113 0.80 -8.37 -21.23
C ARG A 113 0.28 -7.52 -22.38
N THR A 114 -1.01 -7.29 -22.41
CA THR A 114 -1.63 -6.51 -23.48
C THR A 114 -1.31 -5.02 -23.40
N HIS A 115 -0.72 -4.58 -22.31
CA HIS A 115 -0.38 -3.19 -22.09
C HIS A 115 1.04 -2.81 -22.50
N LYS A 116 1.66 -3.63 -23.25
CA LYS A 116 3.01 -3.34 -23.75
C LYS A 116 3.00 -2.21 -24.76
#